data_9ff66581ea66fa4b89d7a43b3dfb2e3d
#
_entry.id   9ff66581ea66fa4b89d7a43b3dfb2e3d
#
_cell.length_a   1.000
_cell.length_b   1.000
_cell.length_c   1.000
_cell.angle_alpha   90.00
_cell.angle_beta   90.00
_cell.angle_gamma   90.00
#
_symmetry.space_group_name_H-M   'P 1'
#
loop_
_entity.id
_entity.type
_entity.pdbx_description
1 polymer ?
#
loop_
_entity_poly.entity_id
_entity_poly.type
_entity_poly.pdbx_seq_one_letter_code
_entity_poly.pdbx_strand_id
1 'polypeptide(L)'
;MKYREYQGEIDFLTGVMGRRLFLQHCQNIQNDQRIYGHQGWFLFLDVDWFKQINDKLGHMAGDETLKKFAMFLKEQFEPYGAVGRVGGDEFAVMIEEEMSQEVLEKELEQFFQNISGIQKEVTVSCSIGVYRFTYPKTIKELLTKTDEILYEAKANGRGCFVIR
;
A
#
# COMPACT_ATOMS: atom_id res chain seq x y z
N MET A 1 -13.87 -25.10 -5.26
CA MET A 1 -14.67 -24.14 -4.49
C MET A 1 -13.84 -23.04 -3.83
N LYS A 2 -12.78 -23.38 -3.12
CA LYS A 2 -11.87 -22.38 -2.53
C LYS A 2 -11.24 -21.43 -3.56
N TYR A 3 -10.93 -21.90 -4.77
CA TYR A 3 -10.33 -21.09 -5.83
C TYR A 3 -11.24 -20.01 -6.42
N ARG A 4 -12.57 -20.23 -6.45
CA ARG A 4 -13.52 -19.25 -7.00
C ARG A 4 -13.80 -18.10 -6.03
N GLU A 5 -13.80 -18.38 -4.73
CA GLU A 5 -13.93 -17.34 -3.70
C GLU A 5 -12.70 -16.43 -3.68
N TYR A 6 -11.50 -17.01 -3.83
CA TYR A 6 -10.25 -16.25 -3.90
C TYR A 6 -10.12 -15.41 -5.18
N GLN A 7 -10.59 -15.89 -6.33
CA GLN A 7 -10.50 -15.15 -7.59
C GLN A 7 -11.40 -13.91 -7.62
N GLY A 8 -12.57 -13.94 -6.96
CA GLY A 8 -13.45 -12.79 -6.86
C GLY A 8 -12.92 -11.68 -5.94
N GLU A 9 -11.88 -11.96 -5.14
CA GLU A 9 -11.31 -11.05 -4.14
C GLU A 9 -9.92 -10.50 -4.55
N ILE A 10 -9.33 -11.00 -5.62
CA ILE A 10 -8.13 -10.43 -6.25
C ILE A 10 -8.55 -9.25 -7.12
N ASP A 11 -7.80 -8.15 -7.02
CA ASP A 11 -8.07 -7.00 -7.88
C ASP A 11 -7.72 -7.34 -9.33
N PHE A 12 -8.72 -7.26 -10.19
CA PHE A 12 -8.62 -7.70 -11.57
C PHE A 12 -7.60 -6.89 -12.38
N LEU A 13 -7.52 -5.59 -12.13
CA LEU A 13 -6.62 -4.70 -12.88
C LEU A 13 -5.15 -4.92 -12.50
N THR A 14 -4.86 -5.04 -11.21
CA THR A 14 -3.49 -4.99 -10.68
C THR A 14 -2.94 -6.34 -10.21
N GLY A 15 -3.81 -7.32 -9.98
CA GLY A 15 -3.41 -8.64 -9.52
C GLY A 15 -3.03 -8.74 -8.04
N VAL A 16 -3.10 -7.65 -7.29
CA VAL A 16 -2.92 -7.68 -5.83
C VAL A 16 -4.24 -8.03 -5.14
N MET A 17 -4.23 -8.25 -3.84
CA MET A 17 -5.46 -8.48 -3.09
C MET A 17 -6.43 -7.31 -3.29
N GLY A 18 -7.71 -7.60 -3.53
CA GLY A 18 -8.76 -6.60 -3.46
C GLY A 18 -8.97 -6.16 -2.02
N ARG A 19 -9.73 -5.07 -1.83
CA ARG A 19 -9.97 -4.48 -0.52
C ARG A 19 -10.46 -5.49 0.52
N ARG A 20 -11.47 -6.25 0.17
CA ARG A 20 -12.12 -7.19 1.09
C ARG A 20 -11.17 -8.31 1.53
N LEU A 21 -10.49 -8.93 0.59
CA LEU A 21 -9.52 -10.00 0.89
C LEU A 21 -8.38 -9.46 1.75
N PHE A 22 -7.85 -8.30 1.40
CA PHE A 22 -6.75 -7.67 2.13
C PHE A 22 -7.13 -7.38 3.59
N LEU A 23 -8.31 -6.77 3.82
CA LEU A 23 -8.77 -6.45 5.17
C LEU A 23 -9.07 -7.71 5.99
N GLN A 24 -9.62 -8.76 5.36
CA GLN A 24 -9.82 -10.05 6.01
C GLN A 24 -8.50 -10.67 6.43
N HIS A 25 -7.50 -10.61 5.57
CA HIS A 25 -6.14 -11.09 5.86
C HIS A 25 -5.53 -10.35 7.04
N CYS A 26 -5.64 -9.01 7.05
CA CYS A 26 -5.18 -8.18 8.17
C CYS A 26 -5.89 -8.55 9.48
N GLN A 27 -7.21 -8.80 9.44
CA GLN A 27 -7.96 -9.22 10.62
C GLN A 27 -7.45 -10.55 11.16
N ASN A 28 -7.17 -11.50 10.28
CA ASN A 28 -6.63 -12.81 10.67
C ASN A 28 -5.29 -12.66 11.39
N ILE A 29 -4.43 -11.77 10.91
CA ILE A 29 -3.15 -11.48 11.56
C ILE A 29 -3.38 -10.88 12.95
N GLN A 30 -4.30 -9.93 13.10
CA GLN A 30 -4.61 -9.31 14.39
C GLN A 30 -5.16 -10.32 15.41
N ASN A 31 -5.76 -11.40 14.96
CA ASN A 31 -6.30 -12.45 15.82
C ASN A 31 -5.24 -13.46 16.29
N ASP A 32 -4.03 -13.39 15.77
CA ASP A 32 -2.95 -14.30 16.15
C ASP A 32 -2.30 -13.86 17.47
N GLN A 33 -2.68 -14.51 18.56
CA GLN A 33 -2.18 -14.17 19.90
C GLN A 33 -0.67 -14.34 20.06
N ARG A 34 -0.01 -15.13 19.20
CA ARG A 34 1.43 -15.37 19.26
C ARG A 34 2.25 -14.11 19.02
N ILE A 35 1.69 -13.13 18.31
CA ILE A 35 2.37 -11.87 17.98
C ILE A 35 1.98 -10.70 18.87
N TYR A 36 1.09 -10.90 19.82
CA TYR A 36 0.66 -9.82 20.73
C TYR A 36 1.86 -9.27 21.49
N GLY A 37 1.94 -7.94 21.55
CA GLY A 37 3.05 -7.20 22.11
C GLY A 37 4.19 -6.94 21.12
N HIS A 38 4.21 -7.58 19.96
CA HIS A 38 5.18 -7.32 18.90
C HIS A 38 4.82 -6.04 18.14
N GLN A 39 5.84 -5.41 17.56
CA GLN A 39 5.67 -4.25 16.71
C GLN A 39 5.20 -4.66 15.31
N GLY A 40 4.32 -3.89 14.74
CA GLY A 40 3.86 -4.04 13.36
C GLY A 40 3.96 -2.74 12.58
N TRP A 41 3.87 -2.85 11.26
CA TRP A 41 3.86 -1.73 10.33
C TRP A 41 2.67 -1.86 9.38
N PHE A 42 1.92 -0.80 9.25
CA PHE A 42 0.82 -0.71 8.30
C PHE A 42 1.00 0.53 7.44
N LEU A 43 0.89 0.39 6.12
CA LEU A 43 1.14 1.44 5.14
C LEU A 43 -0.12 1.73 4.34
N PHE A 44 -0.42 3.01 4.15
CA PHE A 44 -1.36 3.50 3.13
C PHE A 44 -0.61 4.30 2.09
N LEU A 45 -0.90 4.02 0.82
CA LEU A 45 -0.25 4.65 -0.33
C LEU A 45 -1.32 5.20 -1.26
N ASP A 46 -1.07 6.39 -1.79
CA ASP A 46 -1.92 7.04 -2.77
C ASP A 46 -1.05 7.55 -3.91
N VAL A 47 -1.38 7.20 -5.15
CA VAL A 47 -0.65 7.67 -6.33
C VAL A 47 -0.90 9.16 -6.48
N ASP A 48 0.17 9.96 -6.42
CA ASP A 48 0.07 11.43 -6.48
C ASP A 48 -0.47 11.88 -7.83
N TRP A 49 -1.45 12.78 -7.78
CA TRP A 49 -2.02 13.42 -8.97
C TRP A 49 -2.54 12.43 -10.01
N PHE A 50 -3.10 11.31 -9.54
CA PHE A 50 -3.59 10.25 -10.44
C PHE A 50 -4.70 10.75 -11.37
N LYS A 51 -5.59 11.60 -10.88
CA LYS A 51 -6.62 12.21 -11.72
C LYS A 51 -6.01 13.00 -12.88
N GLN A 52 -4.95 13.75 -12.63
CA GLN A 52 -4.22 14.51 -13.65
C GLN A 52 -3.54 13.60 -14.66
N ILE A 53 -3.04 12.44 -14.25
CA ILE A 53 -2.50 11.44 -15.17
C ILE A 53 -3.60 10.97 -16.13
N ASN A 54 -4.78 10.62 -15.62
CA ASN A 54 -5.92 10.26 -16.44
C ASN A 54 -6.34 11.37 -17.39
N ASP A 55 -6.47 12.59 -16.87
CA ASP A 55 -6.91 13.75 -17.66
C ASP A 55 -5.91 14.10 -18.76
N LYS A 56 -4.61 13.98 -18.50
CA LYS A 56 -3.55 14.33 -19.45
C LYS A 56 -3.23 13.22 -20.44
N LEU A 57 -3.16 11.96 -19.98
CA LEU A 57 -2.67 10.82 -20.77
C LEU A 57 -3.78 9.83 -21.14
N GLY A 58 -4.98 9.98 -20.58
CA GLY A 58 -6.11 9.08 -20.82
C GLY A 58 -6.22 7.95 -19.83
N HIS A 59 -7.40 7.32 -19.75
CA HIS A 59 -7.68 6.24 -18.81
C HIS A 59 -6.85 4.97 -19.04
N MET A 60 -6.49 4.68 -20.28
CA MET A 60 -5.61 3.54 -20.59
C MET A 60 -4.23 3.73 -19.96
N ALA A 61 -3.68 4.94 -20.05
CA ALA A 61 -2.41 5.28 -19.40
C ALA A 61 -2.53 5.26 -17.87
N GLY A 62 -3.65 5.71 -17.33
CA GLY A 62 -3.94 5.60 -15.91
C GLY A 62 -3.98 4.16 -15.43
N ASP A 63 -4.67 3.28 -16.15
CA ASP A 63 -4.73 1.85 -15.83
C ASP A 63 -3.34 1.20 -15.89
N GLU A 64 -2.57 1.53 -16.91
CA GLU A 64 -1.19 1.05 -17.06
C GLU A 64 -0.30 1.53 -15.91
N THR A 65 -0.48 2.78 -15.48
CA THR A 65 0.21 3.33 -14.32
C THR A 65 -0.10 2.54 -13.06
N LEU A 66 -1.38 2.23 -12.81
CA LEU A 66 -1.79 1.44 -11.65
C LEU A 66 -1.24 0.00 -11.70
N LYS A 67 -1.24 -0.62 -12.87
CA LYS A 67 -0.68 -1.97 -13.05
C LYS A 67 0.80 -2.01 -12.69
N LYS A 68 1.58 -1.09 -13.23
CA LYS A 68 3.03 -1.02 -12.99
C LYS A 68 3.33 -0.61 -11.55
N PHE A 69 2.59 0.34 -11.00
CA PHE A 69 2.71 0.73 -9.60
C PHE A 69 2.48 -0.47 -8.68
N ALA A 70 1.42 -1.22 -8.92
CA ALA A 70 1.11 -2.42 -8.14
C ALA A 70 2.17 -3.50 -8.29
N MET A 71 2.73 -3.67 -9.49
CA MET A 71 3.82 -4.62 -9.75
C MET A 71 5.06 -4.27 -8.91
N PHE A 72 5.48 -3.01 -8.92
CA PHE A 72 6.62 -2.56 -8.12
C PHE A 72 6.34 -2.65 -6.62
N LEU A 73 5.11 -2.33 -6.20
CA LEU A 73 4.70 -2.45 -4.80
C LEU A 73 4.75 -3.90 -4.34
N LYS A 74 4.24 -4.80 -5.15
CA LYS A 74 4.25 -6.24 -4.90
C LYS A 74 5.68 -6.79 -4.82
N GLU A 75 6.52 -6.46 -5.77
CA GLU A 75 7.93 -6.86 -5.78
C GLU A 75 8.68 -6.38 -4.53
N GLN A 76 8.41 -5.16 -4.10
CA GLN A 76 9.10 -4.54 -2.97
C GLN A 76 8.65 -5.11 -1.63
N PHE A 77 7.35 -5.32 -1.42
CA PHE A 77 6.79 -5.58 -0.10
C PHE A 77 6.16 -6.96 0.10
N GLU A 78 5.78 -7.68 -0.94
CA GLU A 78 5.22 -9.02 -0.80
C GLU A 78 6.17 -10.00 -0.10
N PRO A 79 7.51 -9.89 -0.26
CA PRO A 79 8.42 -10.70 0.54
C PRO A 79 8.29 -10.52 2.06
N TYR A 80 7.72 -9.41 2.50
CA TYR A 80 7.59 -9.06 3.91
C TYR A 80 6.16 -9.12 4.44
N GLY A 81 5.16 -9.21 3.56
CA GLY A 81 3.78 -9.21 4.00
C GLY A 81 2.78 -9.18 2.87
N ALA A 82 1.62 -8.58 3.12
CA ALA A 82 0.50 -8.55 2.18
C ALA A 82 0.35 -7.17 1.54
N VAL A 83 -0.04 -7.17 0.26
CA VAL A 83 -0.30 -5.96 -0.53
C VAL A 83 -1.74 -6.01 -1.03
N GLY A 84 -2.47 -4.90 -0.87
CA GLY A 84 -3.85 -4.78 -1.32
C GLY A 84 -4.15 -3.45 -1.99
N ARG A 85 -5.16 -3.46 -2.86
CA ARG A 85 -5.74 -2.25 -3.43
C ARG A 85 -7.03 -1.94 -2.67
N VAL A 86 -7.05 -0.80 -2.00
CA VAL A 86 -8.16 -0.45 -1.09
C VAL A 86 -9.07 0.65 -1.63
N GLY A 87 -8.67 1.29 -2.70
CA GLY A 87 -9.45 2.31 -3.42
C GLY A 87 -9.00 2.39 -4.86
N GLY A 88 -9.48 3.38 -5.62
CA GLY A 88 -9.14 3.54 -7.04
C GLY A 88 -7.64 3.62 -7.28
N ASP A 89 -6.99 4.59 -6.67
CA ASP A 89 -5.55 4.84 -6.72
C ASP A 89 -4.87 4.63 -5.36
N GLU A 90 -5.54 3.92 -4.45
CA GLU A 90 -5.11 3.70 -3.08
C GLU A 90 -4.73 2.24 -2.84
N PHE A 91 -3.57 2.06 -2.23
CA PHE A 91 -3.01 0.75 -1.88
C PHE A 91 -2.68 0.70 -0.40
N ALA A 92 -2.58 -0.49 0.13
CA ALA A 92 -2.17 -0.71 1.51
C ALA A 92 -1.20 -1.90 1.60
N VAL A 93 -0.32 -1.84 2.58
CA VAL A 93 0.64 -2.92 2.85
C VAL A 93 0.61 -3.25 4.34
N MET A 94 0.51 -4.53 4.64
CA MET A 94 0.68 -5.07 5.99
C MET A 94 2.01 -5.80 6.05
N ILE A 95 2.96 -5.26 6.80
CA ILE A 95 4.26 -5.92 7.02
C ILE A 95 4.07 -6.96 8.13
N GLU A 96 4.31 -8.23 7.81
CA GLU A 96 4.13 -9.36 8.72
C GLU A 96 5.46 -9.83 9.34
N GLU A 97 6.57 -9.59 8.65
CA GLU A 97 7.91 -9.91 9.15
C GLU A 97 8.41 -8.82 10.11
N GLU A 98 9.25 -9.21 11.06
CA GLU A 98 9.96 -8.23 11.85
C GLU A 98 10.84 -7.35 10.97
N MET A 99 10.68 -6.04 11.11
CA MET A 99 11.41 -5.08 10.28
C MET A 99 11.77 -3.86 11.11
N SER A 100 13.04 -3.47 11.08
CA SER A 100 13.48 -2.22 11.70
C SER A 100 13.03 -1.03 10.84
N GLN A 101 12.91 0.13 11.46
CA GLN A 101 12.58 1.36 10.74
C GLN A 101 13.62 1.68 9.66
N GLU A 102 14.90 1.45 9.92
CA GLU A 102 15.98 1.68 8.95
C GLU A 102 15.80 0.84 7.69
N VAL A 103 15.46 -0.44 7.86
CA VAL A 103 15.19 -1.33 6.72
C VAL A 103 13.95 -0.88 5.97
N LEU A 104 12.87 -0.55 6.68
CA LEU A 104 11.64 -0.06 6.06
C LEU A 104 11.89 1.21 5.25
N GLU A 105 12.62 2.16 5.78
CA GLU A 105 12.95 3.42 5.08
C GLU A 105 13.74 3.15 3.80
N LYS A 106 14.70 2.23 3.81
CA LYS A 106 15.44 1.83 2.62
C LYS A 106 14.55 1.20 1.55
N GLU A 107 13.63 0.32 1.98
CA GLU A 107 12.67 -0.30 1.08
C GLU A 107 11.74 0.75 0.45
N LEU A 108 11.28 1.72 1.24
CA LEU A 108 10.45 2.82 0.75
C LEU A 108 11.20 3.72 -0.25
N GLU A 109 12.43 4.07 0.04
CA GLU A 109 13.27 4.88 -0.86
C GLU A 109 13.51 4.17 -2.19
N GLN A 110 13.80 2.87 -2.15
CA GLN A 110 13.96 2.07 -3.36
C GLN A 110 12.67 2.01 -4.17
N PHE A 111 11.55 1.86 -3.50
CA PHE A 111 10.23 1.86 -4.13
C PHE A 111 9.96 3.18 -4.86
N PHE A 112 10.23 4.33 -4.23
CA PHE A 112 10.10 5.65 -4.86
C PHE A 112 10.92 5.76 -6.14
N GLN A 113 12.16 5.28 -6.12
CA GLN A 113 13.02 5.28 -7.31
C GLN A 113 12.43 4.41 -8.41
N ASN A 114 11.95 3.22 -8.07
CA ASN A 114 11.42 2.26 -9.04
C ASN A 114 10.16 2.78 -9.75
N ILE A 115 9.27 3.47 -9.03
CA ILE A 115 8.01 3.96 -9.62
C ILE A 115 8.18 5.23 -10.45
N SER A 116 9.26 5.98 -10.25
CA SER A 116 9.45 7.30 -10.88
C SER A 116 9.42 7.27 -12.39
N GLY A 117 9.86 6.17 -13.00
CA GLY A 117 9.93 5.99 -14.45
C GLY A 117 8.78 5.23 -15.08
N ILE A 118 7.68 4.99 -14.37
CA ILE A 118 6.53 4.23 -14.89
C ILE A 118 5.96 4.86 -16.16
N GLN A 119 5.85 6.19 -16.20
CA GLN A 119 5.40 6.94 -17.38
C GLN A 119 6.55 7.78 -17.92
N LYS A 120 6.61 7.93 -19.26
CA LYS A 120 7.65 8.74 -19.92
C LYS A 120 7.35 10.23 -19.81
N GLU A 121 6.08 10.60 -19.87
CA GLU A 121 5.62 12.00 -19.96
C GLU A 121 5.53 12.68 -18.61
N VAL A 122 5.42 11.92 -17.53
CA VAL A 122 5.30 12.45 -16.16
C VAL A 122 6.10 11.58 -15.20
N THR A 123 6.67 12.21 -14.18
CA THR A 123 7.28 11.47 -13.07
C THR A 123 6.17 10.96 -12.15
N VAL A 124 6.12 9.65 -11.93
CA VAL A 124 5.15 9.04 -11.03
C VAL A 124 5.70 9.05 -9.61
N SER A 125 4.90 9.57 -8.69
CA SER A 125 5.21 9.55 -7.25
C SER A 125 3.99 9.12 -6.45
N CYS A 126 4.21 8.85 -5.18
CA CYS A 126 3.12 8.54 -4.27
C CYS A 126 3.36 9.18 -2.90
N SER A 127 2.28 9.32 -2.14
CA SER A 127 2.33 9.72 -0.74
C SER A 127 2.05 8.50 0.12
N ILE A 128 2.78 8.32 1.20
CA ILE A 128 2.68 7.13 2.05
C ILE A 128 2.55 7.54 3.51
N GLY A 129 1.49 7.04 4.16
CA GLY A 129 1.38 7.07 5.62
C GLY A 129 1.82 5.71 6.17
N VAL A 130 2.71 5.73 7.14
CA VAL A 130 3.24 4.53 7.79
C VAL A 130 2.89 4.59 9.28
N TYR A 131 2.10 3.61 9.72
CA TYR A 131 1.73 3.47 11.12
C TYR A 131 2.56 2.39 11.79
N ARG A 132 3.33 2.80 12.80
CA ARG A 132 4.04 1.91 13.70
C ARG A 132 3.14 1.60 14.88
N PHE A 133 2.80 0.34 15.07
CA PHE A 133 1.87 -0.06 16.11
C PHE A 133 2.35 -1.31 16.85
N THR A 134 1.70 -1.60 17.97
CA THR A 134 1.91 -2.83 18.73
C THR A 134 0.66 -3.70 18.57
N TYR A 135 0.84 -4.97 18.19
CA TYR A 135 -0.27 -5.90 18.07
C TYR A 135 -0.97 -6.15 19.41
N PRO A 136 -2.31 -6.32 19.46
CA PRO A 136 -3.24 -6.22 18.34
C PRO A 136 -3.79 -4.80 18.16
N LYS A 137 -4.28 -4.51 16.96
CA LYS A 137 -5.09 -3.33 16.66
C LYS A 137 -6.34 -3.76 15.90
N THR A 138 -7.43 -3.02 16.06
CA THR A 138 -8.60 -3.23 15.20
C THR A 138 -8.31 -2.74 13.79
N ILE A 139 -9.00 -3.30 12.81
CA ILE A 139 -8.90 -2.84 11.41
C ILE A 139 -9.28 -1.36 11.33
N LYS A 140 -10.31 -0.94 12.06
CA LYS A 140 -10.72 0.46 12.11
C LYS A 140 -9.59 1.38 12.59
N GLU A 141 -8.87 0.99 13.64
CA GLU A 141 -7.73 1.76 14.14
C GLU A 141 -6.61 1.84 13.11
N LEU A 142 -6.27 0.72 12.47
CA LEU A 142 -5.25 0.69 11.42
C LEU A 142 -5.59 1.64 10.29
N LEU A 143 -6.82 1.57 9.77
CA LEU A 143 -7.26 2.41 8.65
C LEU A 143 -7.31 3.89 9.04
N THR A 144 -7.93 4.20 10.18
CA THR A 144 -8.13 5.58 10.63
C THR A 144 -6.79 6.26 10.92
N LYS A 145 -5.91 5.58 11.65
CA LYS A 145 -4.62 6.14 12.02
C LYS A 145 -3.71 6.34 10.82
N THR A 146 -3.68 5.36 9.94
CA THR A 146 -2.83 5.41 8.74
C THR A 146 -3.32 6.45 7.75
N ASP A 147 -4.63 6.64 7.63
CA ASP A 147 -5.23 7.70 6.81
C ASP A 147 -4.82 9.09 7.31
N GLU A 148 -4.82 9.32 8.62
CA GLU A 148 -4.33 10.56 9.23
C GLU A 148 -2.86 10.82 8.86
N ILE A 149 -2.03 9.79 8.91
CA ILE A 149 -0.60 9.89 8.59
C ILE A 149 -0.40 10.15 7.10
N LEU A 150 -1.18 9.50 6.25
CA LEU A 150 -1.18 9.76 4.80
C LEU A 150 -1.51 11.22 4.50
N TYR A 151 -2.49 11.77 5.22
CA TYR A 151 -2.85 13.18 5.09
C TYR A 151 -1.65 14.09 5.41
N GLU A 152 -0.84 13.78 6.43
CA GLU A 152 0.39 14.51 6.72
C GLU A 152 1.37 14.47 5.54
N ALA A 153 1.56 13.31 4.92
CA ALA A 153 2.45 13.17 3.76
C ALA A 153 1.97 14.04 2.59
N LYS A 154 0.67 14.08 2.35
CA LYS A 154 0.07 14.96 1.32
C LYS A 154 0.26 16.43 1.66
N ALA A 155 0.07 16.81 2.93
CA ALA A 155 0.27 18.18 3.39
C ALA A 155 1.74 18.63 3.33
N ASN A 156 2.69 17.70 3.45
CA ASN A 156 4.12 17.97 3.34
C ASN A 156 4.60 18.15 1.89
N GLY A 157 3.69 18.15 0.93
CA GLY A 157 4.01 18.38 -0.48
C GLY A 157 3.95 17.14 -1.35
N ARG A 158 3.46 16.02 -0.83
CA ARG A 158 3.36 14.74 -1.54
C ARG A 158 4.75 14.15 -1.87
N GLY A 159 4.78 13.03 -2.59
CA GLY A 159 6.04 12.40 -2.98
C GLY A 159 6.94 12.01 -1.83
N CYS A 160 6.37 11.67 -0.68
CA CYS A 160 7.11 11.35 0.54
C CYS A 160 6.35 10.33 1.40
N PHE A 161 7.01 9.83 2.41
CA PHE A 161 6.38 9.03 3.46
C PHE A 161 6.52 9.72 4.82
N VAL A 162 5.55 9.46 5.69
CA VAL A 162 5.55 9.92 7.08
C VAL A 162 5.33 8.71 7.97
N ILE A 163 6.16 8.56 9.00
CA ILE A 163 6.07 7.46 9.98
C ILE A 163 5.63 8.04 11.33
N ARG A 164 4.58 7.44 11.94
CA ARG A 164 4.09 7.82 13.27
C ARG A 164 3.81 6.59 14.13
#